data_b8f210b8248513701dbadf63a89998ce
#
_entry.id   b8f210b8248513701dbadf63a89998ce
#
_cell.length_a   1.000
_cell.length_b   1.000
_cell.length_c   1.000
_cell.angle_alpha   90.00
_cell.angle_beta   90.00
_cell.angle_gamma   90.00
#
_symmetry.space_group_name_H-M   'P 1'
#
loop_
_entity.id
_entity.type
_entity.pdbx_description
1 polymer ?
#
loop_
_entity_poly.entity_id
_entity_poly.type
_entity_poly.pdbx_seq_one_letter_code
_entity_poly.pdbx_strand_id
1 'polypeptide(L)'
;MRNNRQFKTPARLYILLVAVTVLLFAAAGVVMADSLLLKEQGSFFVGGRTIFTDALTGSTTGFLGTGINTGNITVDQMYVQYQIPEGADSHVPVVMVHGCCLSSKSYETTPDGRMGWNEYFLRKHRAVYLPDQVSRARSGFDATIYNEIKLGKRPGSDMPEIRTATHEIAWLLFRFGPSMGKAFSDEQFPVEAFEEFGKQVIPDLNGGLPAVNPTWTNLSGLAIKLKGAILMGHSESGFFPEQAALINPTDIKALITIETVCPALNSEQIANLAKIPTLVVFGDHLEDVPSMPTMWKERFESCGKFVQQVNAAGGDATMMHLPKYGQFGNSHMLMQDKNSNQVADLILKWIDEHVENRQKHSSARL
;
A
#
# COMPACT_ATOMS: atom_id res chain seq x y z
N MET A 1 -22.12 -70.68 42.22
CA MET A 1 -20.84 -70.62 41.52
C MET A 1 -20.88 -69.36 40.59
N ARG A 2 -20.22 -68.29 40.98
CA ARG A 2 -20.12 -67.03 40.16
C ARG A 2 -18.73 -67.00 39.52
N ASN A 3 -18.69 -67.05 38.19
CA ASN A 3 -17.46 -66.89 37.40
C ASN A 3 -17.16 -65.39 37.20
N ASN A 4 -16.12 -64.88 37.88
CA ASN A 4 -15.53 -63.61 37.65
C ASN A 4 -14.50 -63.69 36.48
N ARG A 5 -14.84 -63.27 35.31
CA ARG A 5 -13.84 -63.00 34.23
C ARG A 5 -13.33 -61.58 34.37
N GLN A 6 -12.13 -61.40 34.87
CA GLN A 6 -11.37 -60.13 34.76
C GLN A 6 -10.84 -60.00 33.35
N PHE A 7 -11.27 -58.96 32.66
CA PHE A 7 -10.64 -58.51 31.40
C PHE A 7 -9.33 -57.77 31.75
N LYS A 8 -8.18 -58.39 31.50
CA LYS A 8 -6.89 -57.71 31.52
C LYS A 8 -6.73 -56.92 30.20
N THR A 9 -6.86 -55.60 30.23
CA THR A 9 -6.52 -54.71 29.12
C THR A 9 -5.00 -54.71 28.91
N PRO A 10 -4.47 -54.97 27.71
CA PRO A 10 -3.03 -55.06 27.52
C PRO A 10 -2.37 -53.69 27.56
N ALA A 11 -1.59 -53.44 28.59
CA ALA A 11 -0.77 -52.21 28.76
C ALA A 11 0.11 -51.88 27.53
N ARG A 12 0.40 -52.89 26.70
CA ARG A 12 1.16 -52.70 25.43
C ARG A 12 0.46 -51.85 24.38
N LEU A 13 -0.87 -51.79 24.35
CA LEU A 13 -1.61 -50.98 23.37
C LEU A 13 -1.53 -49.49 23.71
N TYR A 14 -1.51 -49.11 24.98
CA TYR A 14 -1.34 -47.73 25.44
C TYR A 14 0.05 -47.18 25.15
N ILE A 15 1.09 -47.97 25.30
CA ILE A 15 2.48 -47.58 25.05
C ILE A 15 2.68 -47.34 23.54
N LEU A 16 2.05 -48.13 22.66
CA LEU A 16 2.14 -47.96 21.21
C LEU A 16 1.38 -46.69 20.75
N LEU A 17 0.20 -46.40 21.30
CA LEU A 17 -0.56 -45.19 20.98
C LEU A 17 0.16 -43.92 21.43
N VAL A 18 0.75 -43.90 22.63
CA VAL A 18 1.50 -42.73 23.11
C VAL A 18 2.78 -42.54 22.31
N ALA A 19 3.49 -43.58 21.92
CA ALA A 19 4.69 -43.49 21.09
C ALA A 19 4.38 -42.96 19.66
N VAL A 20 3.26 -43.36 19.05
CA VAL A 20 2.82 -42.88 17.74
C VAL A 20 2.37 -41.41 17.81
N THR A 21 1.69 -41.00 18.89
CA THR A 21 1.29 -39.61 19.09
C THR A 21 2.50 -38.71 19.32
N VAL A 22 3.49 -39.12 20.07
CA VAL A 22 4.74 -38.35 20.28
C VAL A 22 5.58 -38.29 19.00
N LEU A 23 5.61 -39.35 18.18
CA LEU A 23 6.30 -39.34 16.88
C LEU A 23 5.57 -38.44 15.85
N LEU A 24 4.25 -38.34 15.89
CA LEU A 24 3.49 -37.41 15.02
C LEU A 24 3.67 -35.94 15.43
N PHE A 25 3.86 -35.64 16.71
CA PHE A 25 4.21 -34.27 17.16
C PHE A 25 5.69 -33.91 16.91
N ALA A 26 6.60 -34.89 16.90
CA ALA A 26 8.02 -34.66 16.57
C ALA A 26 8.26 -34.49 15.06
N ALA A 27 7.32 -34.90 14.19
CA ALA A 27 7.38 -34.72 12.75
C ALA A 27 6.74 -33.40 12.26
N ALA A 28 6.03 -32.68 13.13
CA ALA A 28 5.72 -31.26 12.90
C ALA A 28 7.02 -30.48 13.13
N GLY A 29 7.94 -30.58 12.17
CA GLY A 29 9.10 -29.71 12.13
C GLY A 29 8.58 -28.28 12.24
N VAL A 30 8.96 -27.59 13.30
CA VAL A 30 8.80 -26.13 13.36
C VAL A 30 9.56 -25.63 12.14
N VAL A 31 8.85 -25.28 11.09
CA VAL A 31 9.40 -24.48 9.98
C VAL A 31 9.72 -23.14 10.63
N MET A 32 10.94 -23.04 11.18
CA MET A 32 11.47 -21.76 11.59
C MET A 32 11.54 -20.94 10.31
N ALA A 33 10.72 -19.92 10.22
CA ALA A 33 10.88 -18.96 9.14
C ALA A 33 12.33 -18.46 9.20
N ASP A 34 13.02 -18.48 8.06
CA ASP A 34 14.41 -17.97 7.98
C ASP A 34 14.44 -16.55 8.55
N SER A 35 15.46 -16.28 9.38
CA SER A 35 15.64 -14.94 9.96
C SER A 35 15.76 -13.90 8.85
N LEU A 36 15.05 -12.80 8.96
CA LEU A 36 15.24 -11.65 8.09
C LEU A 36 16.39 -10.80 8.66
N LEU A 37 17.51 -10.74 7.93
CA LEU A 37 18.67 -9.92 8.32
C LEU A 37 18.53 -8.53 7.71
N LEU A 38 18.44 -7.53 8.57
CA LEU A 38 18.40 -6.12 8.18
C LEU A 38 19.77 -5.48 8.36
N LYS A 39 20.27 -4.83 7.32
CA LYS A 39 21.45 -3.96 7.35
C LYS A 39 21.13 -2.67 8.09
N GLU A 40 19.93 -2.13 7.87
CA GLU A 40 19.48 -0.87 8.46
C GLU A 40 17.95 -0.80 8.53
N GLN A 41 17.43 -0.08 9.51
CA GLN A 41 16.03 0.34 9.58
C GLN A 41 15.90 1.66 10.31
N GLY A 42 14.84 2.40 10.02
CA GLY A 42 14.60 3.68 10.68
C GLY A 42 13.42 4.43 10.09
N SER A 43 13.37 5.72 10.38
CA SER A 43 12.38 6.63 9.81
C SER A 43 12.92 8.06 9.73
N PHE A 44 12.34 8.84 8.82
CA PHE A 44 12.63 10.25 8.64
C PHE A 44 11.42 10.96 8.03
N PHE A 45 11.50 12.28 7.91
CA PHE A 45 10.52 13.07 7.19
C PHE A 45 11.10 13.62 5.89
N VAL A 46 10.22 13.76 4.88
CA VAL A 46 10.50 14.43 3.59
C VAL A 46 9.56 15.60 3.45
N GLY A 47 10.05 16.69 2.90
CA GLY A 47 9.28 17.92 2.75
C GLY A 47 8.99 18.60 4.08
N GLY A 48 7.88 19.25 4.16
CA GLY A 48 7.48 20.07 5.30
C GLY A 48 7.85 21.53 5.13
N ARG A 49 6.99 22.41 5.62
CA ARG A 49 7.21 23.85 5.68
C ARG A 49 6.69 24.41 7.00
N THR A 50 7.31 25.47 7.47
CA THR A 50 6.83 26.17 8.66
C THR A 50 5.80 27.22 8.22
N ILE A 51 4.65 27.20 8.92
CA ILE A 51 3.63 28.25 8.80
C ILE A 51 3.37 28.87 10.18
N PHE A 52 2.91 30.11 10.16
CA PHE A 52 2.37 30.74 11.36
C PHE A 52 0.86 30.48 11.41
N THR A 53 0.35 30.09 12.60
CA THR A 53 -1.09 29.99 12.86
C THR A 53 -1.47 30.85 14.06
N ASP A 54 -2.67 31.41 14.03
CA ASP A 54 -3.32 32.09 15.15
C ASP A 54 -4.53 31.29 15.68
N ALA A 55 -4.64 30.04 15.24
CA ALA A 55 -5.65 29.08 15.60
C ALA A 55 -5.02 27.72 15.95
N LEU A 56 -4.02 27.73 16.87
CA LEU A 56 -3.34 26.54 17.34
C LEU A 56 -4.30 25.52 17.93
N THR A 57 -5.36 25.99 18.59
CA THR A 57 -6.46 25.17 19.08
C THR A 57 -7.82 25.82 18.73
N GLY A 58 -8.88 25.01 18.69
CA GLY A 58 -10.26 25.51 18.60
C GLY A 58 -10.84 26.01 19.93
N SER A 59 -9.99 26.40 20.90
CA SER A 59 -10.41 26.94 22.23
C SER A 59 -10.07 28.42 22.34
N THR A 60 -10.99 29.22 22.84
CA THR A 60 -10.79 30.64 23.16
C THR A 60 -9.82 30.87 24.32
N THR A 61 -9.59 29.84 25.15
CA THR A 61 -8.61 29.88 26.26
C THR A 61 -7.20 29.48 25.85
N GLY A 62 -6.98 29.17 24.57
CA GLY A 62 -5.70 28.74 24.02
C GLY A 62 -5.29 27.32 24.41
N PHE A 63 -4.04 26.98 24.11
CA PHE A 63 -3.50 25.65 24.37
C PHE A 63 -3.43 25.35 25.87
N LEU A 64 -4.12 24.30 26.32
CA LEU A 64 -4.22 23.90 27.73
C LEU A 64 -4.63 25.05 28.70
N GLY A 65 -5.42 26.02 28.25
CA GLY A 65 -5.86 27.13 29.07
C GLY A 65 -4.80 28.22 29.34
N THR A 66 -3.67 28.20 28.61
CA THR A 66 -2.57 29.16 28.79
C THR A 66 -2.82 30.53 28.18
N GLY A 67 -3.90 30.71 27.43
CA GLY A 67 -4.16 31.90 26.61
C GLY A 67 -3.37 31.93 25.30
N ILE A 68 -2.42 31.02 25.09
CA ILE A 68 -1.59 30.95 23.87
C ILE A 68 -2.34 30.18 22.80
N ASN A 69 -2.61 30.84 21.67
CA ASN A 69 -3.28 30.24 20.51
C ASN A 69 -2.56 30.53 19.17
N THR A 70 -1.35 31.06 19.26
CA THR A 70 -0.53 31.50 18.11
C THR A 70 0.83 30.86 18.15
N GLY A 71 1.40 30.63 16.98
CA GLY A 71 2.77 30.13 16.87
C GLY A 71 3.11 29.56 15.50
N ASN A 72 4.35 29.14 15.36
CA ASN A 72 4.83 28.45 14.18
C ASN A 72 4.60 26.94 14.34
N ILE A 73 4.06 26.30 13.29
CA ILE A 73 3.91 24.87 13.20
C ILE A 73 4.51 24.35 11.88
N THR A 74 4.89 23.08 11.85
CA THR A 74 5.34 22.42 10.61
C THR A 74 4.17 21.63 10.01
N VAL A 75 3.96 21.82 8.72
CA VAL A 75 2.91 21.15 7.93
C VAL A 75 3.48 20.60 6.63
N ASP A 76 2.71 19.78 5.90
CA ASP A 76 3.05 19.19 4.60
C ASP A 76 4.27 18.26 4.62
N GLN A 77 4.72 17.82 5.78
CA GLN A 77 5.72 16.77 5.91
C GLN A 77 5.13 15.41 5.59
N MET A 78 5.96 14.53 5.02
CA MET A 78 5.68 13.14 4.75
C MET A 78 6.59 12.25 5.60
N TYR A 79 6.01 11.47 6.52
CA TYR A 79 6.74 10.46 7.28
C TYR A 79 7.11 9.30 6.39
N VAL A 80 8.33 8.78 6.53
CA VAL A 80 8.82 7.61 5.78
C VAL A 80 9.48 6.65 6.75
N GLN A 81 8.95 5.44 6.89
CA GLN A 81 9.62 4.31 7.53
C GLN A 81 10.40 3.55 6.48
N TYR A 82 11.59 3.01 6.84
CA TYR A 82 12.36 2.21 5.91
C TYR A 82 13.03 1.01 6.57
N GLN A 83 13.27 0.00 5.77
CA GLN A 83 14.04 -1.19 6.10
C GLN A 83 14.92 -1.56 4.90
N ILE A 84 16.18 -1.86 5.17
CA ILE A 84 17.18 -2.25 4.17
C ILE A 84 17.68 -3.63 4.56
N PRO A 85 17.43 -4.68 3.78
CA PRO A 85 17.93 -6.03 4.07
C PRO A 85 19.40 -6.14 3.68
N GLU A 86 20.09 -7.13 4.24
CA GLU A 86 21.40 -7.55 3.73
C GLU A 86 21.27 -7.94 2.25
N GLY A 87 22.27 -7.55 1.45
CA GLY A 87 22.29 -7.82 0.00
C GLY A 87 21.44 -6.88 -0.87
N ALA A 88 20.85 -5.80 -0.30
CA ALA A 88 20.04 -4.85 -1.06
C ALA A 88 20.82 -3.96 -2.03
N ASP A 89 22.14 -3.86 -1.89
CA ASP A 89 22.97 -2.87 -2.61
C ASP A 89 22.96 -3.03 -4.15
N SER A 90 22.50 -4.19 -4.66
CA SER A 90 22.38 -4.47 -6.09
C SER A 90 21.01 -4.15 -6.70
N HIS A 91 20.06 -3.67 -5.89
CA HIS A 91 18.68 -3.47 -6.30
C HIS A 91 18.20 -2.05 -6.05
N VAL A 92 17.34 -1.56 -6.95
CA VAL A 92 16.65 -0.28 -6.76
C VAL A 92 15.62 -0.42 -5.64
N PRO A 93 15.63 0.48 -4.63
CA PRO A 93 14.65 0.46 -3.55
C PRO A 93 13.22 0.72 -4.04
N VAL A 94 12.24 0.16 -3.33
CA VAL A 94 10.82 0.32 -3.64
C VAL A 94 10.14 1.20 -2.59
N VAL A 95 9.47 2.24 -3.03
CA VAL A 95 8.64 3.13 -2.22
C VAL A 95 7.19 2.72 -2.44
N MET A 96 6.47 2.29 -1.38
CA MET A 96 5.10 1.79 -1.46
C MET A 96 4.13 2.76 -0.76
N VAL A 97 3.28 3.41 -1.54
CA VAL A 97 2.33 4.44 -1.07
C VAL A 97 0.92 3.85 -0.97
N HIS A 98 0.32 3.98 0.21
CA HIS A 98 -1.02 3.45 0.52
C HIS A 98 -2.15 4.25 -0.16
N GLY A 99 -3.34 3.64 -0.25
CA GLY A 99 -4.55 4.25 -0.80
C GLY A 99 -5.34 5.12 0.18
N CYS A 100 -6.54 5.54 -0.26
CA CYS A 100 -7.50 6.29 0.54
C CYS A 100 -7.85 5.56 1.84
N CYS A 101 -8.02 6.37 2.88
CA CYS A 101 -8.54 5.93 4.18
C CYS A 101 -7.67 4.85 4.85
N LEU A 102 -6.41 4.70 4.42
CA LEU A 102 -5.43 3.75 4.93
C LEU A 102 -4.11 4.44 5.27
N SER A 103 -3.17 3.68 5.79
CA SER A 103 -1.78 4.06 6.03
C SER A 103 -0.84 2.99 5.45
N SER A 104 0.46 3.17 5.62
CA SER A 104 1.47 2.17 5.25
C SER A 104 1.24 0.80 5.89
N LYS A 105 0.40 0.70 6.94
CA LYS A 105 -0.04 -0.57 7.53
C LYS A 105 -0.59 -1.55 6.51
N SER A 106 -1.15 -1.06 5.39
CA SER A 106 -1.67 -1.92 4.32
C SER A 106 -0.61 -2.82 3.66
N TYR A 107 0.67 -2.48 3.77
CA TYR A 107 1.81 -3.26 3.25
C TYR A 107 2.52 -4.10 4.30
N GLU A 108 2.20 -3.91 5.59
CA GLU A 108 2.74 -4.69 6.70
C GLU A 108 2.00 -6.04 6.82
N THR A 109 2.03 -6.67 8.00
CA THR A 109 1.28 -7.91 8.26
C THR A 109 -0.17 -7.79 7.80
N THR A 110 -0.64 -8.77 7.03
CA THR A 110 -2.02 -8.80 6.51
C THR A 110 -3.05 -8.93 7.65
N PRO A 111 -4.34 -8.63 7.41
CA PRO A 111 -5.37 -8.73 8.44
C PRO A 111 -5.47 -10.11 9.10
N ASP A 112 -5.19 -11.17 8.35
CA ASP A 112 -5.18 -12.56 8.82
C ASP A 112 -3.82 -13.04 9.37
N GLY A 113 -2.86 -12.12 9.58
CA GLY A 113 -1.60 -12.37 10.24
C GLY A 113 -0.47 -12.92 9.36
N ARG A 114 -0.69 -13.02 8.03
CA ARG A 114 0.37 -13.42 7.09
C ARG A 114 1.38 -12.31 6.86
N MET A 115 2.51 -12.67 6.27
CA MET A 115 3.54 -11.75 5.78
C MET A 115 2.95 -10.79 4.74
N GLY A 116 3.13 -9.49 4.93
CA GLY A 116 2.79 -8.47 3.92
C GLY A 116 3.93 -8.19 2.95
N TRP A 117 3.66 -7.34 1.96
CA TRP A 117 4.65 -7.01 0.93
C TRP A 117 5.89 -6.32 1.47
N ASN A 118 5.80 -5.58 2.57
CA ASN A 118 6.98 -5.00 3.22
C ASN A 118 8.03 -6.09 3.48
N GLU A 119 7.68 -7.11 4.28
CA GLU A 119 8.60 -8.19 4.61
C GLU A 119 8.93 -9.06 3.38
N TYR A 120 7.95 -9.31 2.50
CA TYR A 120 8.17 -10.13 1.31
C TYR A 120 9.24 -9.54 0.38
N PHE A 121 9.20 -8.24 0.10
CA PHE A 121 10.20 -7.56 -0.73
C PHE A 121 11.58 -7.53 -0.06
N LEU A 122 11.62 -7.36 1.27
CA LEU A 122 12.88 -7.44 2.02
C LEU A 122 13.52 -8.83 1.90
N ARG A 123 12.73 -9.90 1.95
CA ARG A 123 13.23 -11.29 1.72
C ARG A 123 13.69 -11.54 0.28
N LYS A 124 13.30 -10.69 -0.66
CA LYS A 124 13.81 -10.65 -2.03
C LYS A 124 14.95 -9.63 -2.21
N HIS A 125 15.63 -9.28 -1.11
CA HIS A 125 16.76 -8.34 -1.06
C HIS A 125 16.46 -6.95 -1.60
N ARG A 126 15.22 -6.46 -1.50
CA ARG A 126 14.86 -5.10 -1.88
C ARG A 126 14.61 -4.24 -0.66
N ALA A 127 15.30 -3.09 -0.61
CA ALA A 127 15.01 -2.08 0.39
C ALA A 127 13.60 -1.53 0.18
N VAL A 128 12.84 -1.39 1.27
CA VAL A 128 11.45 -0.93 1.25
C VAL A 128 11.33 0.37 2.04
N TYR A 129 10.63 1.33 1.45
CA TYR A 129 10.29 2.61 2.05
C TYR A 129 8.77 2.74 2.07
N LEU A 130 8.21 2.97 3.26
CA LEU A 130 6.78 3.05 3.52
C LEU A 130 6.40 4.46 3.96
N PRO A 131 6.09 5.37 3.04
CA PRO A 131 5.59 6.68 3.40
C PRO A 131 4.13 6.63 3.82
N ASP A 132 3.76 7.39 4.85
CA ASP A 132 2.39 7.84 5.04
C ASP A 132 2.20 9.14 4.26
N GLN A 133 1.13 9.24 3.45
CA GLN A 133 0.83 10.45 2.67
C GLN A 133 0.79 11.69 3.57
N VAL A 134 1.04 12.85 3.01
CA VAL A 134 0.83 14.12 3.71
C VAL A 134 -0.63 14.18 4.22
N SER A 135 -0.84 14.72 5.39
CA SER A 135 -2.14 14.74 6.09
C SER A 135 -2.71 13.35 6.41
N ARG A 136 -1.84 12.34 6.55
CA ARG A 136 -2.26 10.98 6.86
C ARG A 136 -1.39 10.36 7.96
N ALA A 137 -2.01 9.61 8.87
CA ALA A 137 -1.35 8.80 9.90
C ALA A 137 -0.16 9.53 10.58
N ARG A 138 1.07 8.99 10.49
CA ARG A 138 2.28 9.53 11.14
C ARG A 138 2.78 10.83 10.51
N SER A 139 2.29 11.21 9.34
CA SER A 139 2.61 12.51 8.72
C SER A 139 1.92 13.68 9.40
N GLY A 140 0.91 13.42 10.27
CA GLY A 140 0.11 14.45 10.90
C GLY A 140 -0.75 15.21 9.88
N PHE A 141 -1.37 16.31 10.30
CA PHE A 141 -2.16 17.18 9.41
C PHE A 141 -2.19 18.61 9.95
N ASP A 142 -2.48 19.57 9.07
CA ASP A 142 -2.71 20.95 9.44
C ASP A 142 -4.14 21.13 9.99
N ALA A 143 -4.25 21.39 11.29
CA ALA A 143 -5.52 21.60 11.96
C ALA A 143 -5.99 23.07 11.92
N THR A 144 -5.23 23.98 11.33
CA THR A 144 -5.50 25.44 11.38
C THR A 144 -6.91 25.78 10.91
N ILE A 145 -7.30 25.30 9.70
CA ILE A 145 -8.61 25.60 9.13
C ILE A 145 -9.77 25.09 10.00
N TYR A 146 -9.62 23.91 10.61
CA TYR A 146 -10.64 23.33 11.51
C TYR A 146 -10.78 24.16 12.79
N ASN A 147 -9.66 24.62 13.34
CA ASN A 147 -9.63 25.46 14.53
C ASN A 147 -10.15 26.87 14.25
N GLU A 148 -9.83 27.46 13.10
CA GLU A 148 -10.36 28.76 12.68
C GLU A 148 -11.90 28.74 12.58
N ILE A 149 -12.46 27.67 11.98
CA ILE A 149 -13.92 27.50 11.88
C ILE A 149 -14.53 27.38 13.27
N LYS A 150 -13.93 26.57 14.15
CA LYS A 150 -14.43 26.39 15.52
C LYS A 150 -14.37 27.67 16.34
N LEU A 151 -13.40 28.54 16.08
CA LEU A 151 -13.25 29.86 16.70
C LEU A 151 -14.15 30.94 16.07
N GLY A 152 -14.91 30.63 15.02
CA GLY A 152 -15.69 31.58 14.25
C GLY A 152 -14.89 32.55 13.39
N LYS A 153 -13.59 32.28 13.16
CA LYS A 153 -12.71 33.08 12.29
C LYS A 153 -12.94 32.78 10.81
N ARG A 154 -13.58 31.67 10.49
CA ARG A 154 -13.87 31.20 9.14
C ARG A 154 -15.27 30.60 9.09
N PRO A 155 -16.02 30.75 7.98
CA PRO A 155 -17.36 30.17 7.87
C PRO A 155 -17.32 28.64 7.83
N GLY A 156 -18.37 27.99 8.34
CA GLY A 156 -18.49 26.52 8.35
C GLY A 156 -18.50 25.89 6.95
N SER A 157 -18.90 26.67 5.92
CA SER A 157 -18.83 26.23 4.50
C SER A 157 -17.42 25.93 4.00
N ASP A 158 -16.40 26.45 4.67
CA ASP A 158 -15.00 26.25 4.31
C ASP A 158 -14.42 24.97 4.94
N MET A 159 -15.24 24.20 5.69
CA MET A 159 -14.78 22.95 6.30
C MET A 159 -14.33 21.97 5.22
N PRO A 160 -13.05 21.53 5.25
CA PRO A 160 -12.60 20.52 4.33
C PRO A 160 -13.33 19.19 4.51
N GLU A 161 -13.54 18.47 3.42
CA GLU A 161 -14.09 17.12 3.49
C GLU A 161 -13.15 16.19 4.25
N ILE A 162 -13.72 15.44 5.19
CA ILE A 162 -13.04 14.33 5.87
C ILE A 162 -13.71 13.04 5.42
N ARG A 163 -12.97 12.16 4.77
CA ARG A 163 -13.47 10.87 4.29
C ARG A 163 -13.10 9.77 5.25
N THR A 164 -13.96 8.76 5.33
CA THR A 164 -13.65 7.48 5.95
C THR A 164 -14.40 6.38 5.21
N ALA A 165 -13.84 5.18 5.17
CA ALA A 165 -14.52 4.04 4.60
C ALA A 165 -15.34 3.35 5.70
N THR A 166 -16.67 3.19 5.51
CA THR A 166 -17.45 2.28 6.32
C THR A 166 -17.19 0.83 5.90
N HIS A 167 -17.58 -0.11 6.74
CA HIS A 167 -17.45 -1.54 6.41
C HIS A 167 -18.17 -1.89 5.09
N GLU A 168 -19.38 -1.35 4.89
CA GLU A 168 -20.18 -1.60 3.68
C GLU A 168 -19.52 -1.02 2.43
N ILE A 169 -19.00 0.23 2.52
CA ILE A 169 -18.29 0.87 1.41
C ILE A 169 -17.00 0.12 1.11
N ALA A 170 -16.22 -0.24 2.13
CA ALA A 170 -14.98 -0.98 1.96
C ALA A 170 -15.23 -2.35 1.30
N TRP A 171 -16.26 -3.08 1.75
CA TRP A 171 -16.60 -4.37 1.17
C TRP A 171 -16.89 -4.30 -0.33
N LEU A 172 -17.70 -3.34 -0.74
CA LEU A 172 -18.11 -3.17 -2.13
C LEU A 172 -17.01 -2.54 -2.99
N LEU A 173 -16.44 -1.43 -2.49
CA LEU A 173 -15.40 -0.69 -3.22
C LEU A 173 -14.13 -1.50 -3.42
N PHE A 174 -13.78 -2.33 -2.44
CA PHE A 174 -12.58 -3.18 -2.53
C PHE A 174 -12.87 -4.55 -3.16
N ARG A 175 -14.09 -4.75 -3.65
CA ARG A 175 -14.52 -5.93 -4.41
C ARG A 175 -14.36 -7.26 -3.66
N PHE A 176 -14.65 -7.27 -2.36
CA PHE A 176 -14.67 -8.52 -1.59
C PHE A 176 -15.88 -9.39 -1.90
N GLY A 177 -16.91 -8.82 -2.52
CA GLY A 177 -18.10 -9.54 -2.94
C GLY A 177 -19.22 -8.63 -3.43
N PRO A 178 -20.31 -9.20 -3.95
CA PRO A 178 -21.42 -8.45 -4.56
C PRO A 178 -22.31 -7.70 -3.55
N SER A 179 -22.25 -8.07 -2.27
CA SER A 179 -22.95 -7.39 -1.17
C SER A 179 -22.22 -7.65 0.15
N MET A 180 -22.38 -6.76 1.12
CA MET A 180 -21.78 -6.89 2.43
C MET A 180 -22.02 -8.28 3.03
N GLY A 181 -20.94 -8.93 3.49
CA GLY A 181 -20.95 -10.26 4.10
C GLY A 181 -21.12 -11.43 3.12
N LYS A 182 -21.23 -11.18 1.83
CA LYS A 182 -21.26 -12.22 0.79
C LYS A 182 -20.05 -12.07 -0.12
N ALA A 183 -19.02 -12.89 0.09
CA ALA A 183 -17.82 -12.92 -0.73
C ALA A 183 -18.07 -13.52 -2.12
N PHE A 184 -17.21 -13.19 -3.09
CA PHE A 184 -17.11 -13.97 -4.33
C PHE A 184 -16.61 -15.39 -4.02
N SER A 185 -16.93 -16.36 -4.87
CA SER A 185 -16.61 -17.78 -4.61
C SER A 185 -15.11 -18.07 -4.68
N ASP A 186 -14.36 -17.28 -5.42
CA ASP A 186 -12.91 -17.35 -5.64
C ASP A 186 -12.14 -16.23 -4.93
N GLU A 187 -12.81 -15.46 -4.02
CA GLU A 187 -12.25 -14.31 -3.31
C GLU A 187 -10.92 -14.62 -2.62
N GLN A 188 -9.91 -13.82 -2.93
CA GLN A 188 -8.59 -13.95 -2.36
C GLN A 188 -8.38 -13.10 -1.10
N PHE A 189 -9.16 -12.05 -0.88
CA PHE A 189 -9.07 -11.32 0.38
C PHE A 189 -9.50 -12.22 1.55
N PRO A 190 -8.80 -12.20 2.69
CA PRO A 190 -9.16 -12.99 3.86
C PRO A 190 -10.39 -12.38 4.57
N VAL A 191 -11.59 -12.60 4.00
CA VAL A 191 -12.84 -12.01 4.49
C VAL A 191 -13.18 -12.42 5.93
N GLU A 192 -12.64 -13.53 6.40
CA GLU A 192 -12.71 -13.98 7.78
C GLU A 192 -11.98 -13.05 8.76
N ALA A 193 -11.02 -12.26 8.28
CA ALA A 193 -10.28 -11.26 9.05
C ALA A 193 -10.73 -9.81 8.74
N PHE A 194 -11.95 -9.63 8.20
CA PHE A 194 -12.46 -8.31 7.80
C PHE A 194 -12.52 -7.31 8.95
N GLU A 195 -12.81 -7.74 10.18
CA GLU A 195 -12.80 -6.87 11.37
C GLU A 195 -11.39 -6.31 11.66
N GLU A 196 -10.34 -7.10 11.44
CA GLU A 196 -8.95 -6.63 11.58
C GLU A 196 -8.60 -5.64 10.46
N PHE A 197 -9.12 -5.85 9.25
CA PHE A 197 -9.00 -4.88 8.17
C PHE A 197 -9.69 -3.55 8.53
N GLY A 198 -10.89 -3.59 9.09
CA GLY A 198 -11.62 -2.40 9.52
C GLY A 198 -10.83 -1.50 10.48
N LYS A 199 -9.96 -2.08 11.31
CA LYS A 199 -9.08 -1.34 12.23
C LYS A 199 -7.95 -0.59 11.53
N GLN A 200 -7.64 -0.88 10.27
CA GLN A 200 -6.66 -0.15 9.46
C GLN A 200 -7.23 1.14 8.87
N VAL A 201 -8.56 1.28 8.86
CA VAL A 201 -9.23 2.46 8.29
C VAL A 201 -8.98 3.67 9.18
N ILE A 202 -8.46 4.73 8.58
CA ILE A 202 -8.21 6.02 9.23
C ILE A 202 -8.84 7.15 8.42
N PRO A 203 -9.13 8.31 9.02
CA PRO A 203 -9.65 9.47 8.30
C PRO A 203 -8.72 9.92 7.18
N ASP A 204 -9.30 10.21 6.04
CA ASP A 204 -8.65 10.86 4.90
C ASP A 204 -8.90 12.37 4.98
N LEU A 205 -7.83 13.14 5.11
CA LEU A 205 -7.84 14.59 5.27
C LEU A 205 -7.34 15.32 4.01
N ASN A 206 -7.26 14.64 2.86
CA ASN A 206 -6.80 15.22 1.61
C ASN A 206 -7.66 16.40 1.13
N GLY A 207 -8.92 16.49 1.58
CA GLY A 207 -9.78 17.64 1.30
C GLY A 207 -9.23 18.99 1.78
N GLY A 208 -8.32 18.99 2.74
CA GLY A 208 -7.62 20.19 3.24
C GLY A 208 -6.33 20.53 2.50
N LEU A 209 -5.86 19.68 1.58
CA LEU A 209 -4.62 19.89 0.85
C LEU A 209 -4.82 20.78 -0.38
N PRO A 210 -3.75 21.45 -0.85
CA PRO A 210 -3.80 22.21 -2.10
C PRO A 210 -3.99 21.29 -3.31
N ALA A 211 -4.41 21.85 -4.45
CA ALA A 211 -4.65 21.12 -5.68
C ALA A 211 -3.41 20.35 -6.18
N VAL A 212 -2.21 20.91 -6.00
CA VAL A 212 -0.95 20.18 -6.15
C VAL A 212 -0.66 19.53 -4.79
N ASN A 213 -0.96 18.25 -4.67
CA ASN A 213 -0.81 17.51 -3.42
C ASN A 213 0.67 17.46 -3.01
N PRO A 214 1.03 17.94 -1.82
CA PRO A 214 2.43 17.94 -1.34
C PRO A 214 3.07 16.54 -1.31
N THR A 215 2.27 15.48 -1.21
CA THR A 215 2.77 14.10 -1.32
C THR A 215 3.51 13.85 -2.63
N TRP A 216 3.03 14.40 -3.75
CA TRP A 216 3.67 14.22 -5.07
C TRP A 216 5.07 14.82 -5.11
N THR A 217 5.22 16.06 -4.60
CA THR A 217 6.52 16.73 -4.48
C THR A 217 7.45 15.98 -3.53
N ASN A 218 6.91 15.49 -2.42
CA ASN A 218 7.68 14.76 -1.43
C ASN A 218 8.15 13.39 -1.95
N LEU A 219 7.35 12.69 -2.76
CA LEU A 219 7.75 11.44 -3.42
C LEU A 219 8.89 11.66 -4.42
N SER A 220 8.82 12.72 -5.22
CA SER A 220 9.92 13.13 -6.10
C SER A 220 11.19 13.44 -5.29
N GLY A 221 11.07 14.24 -4.22
CA GLY A 221 12.17 14.53 -3.31
C GLY A 221 12.75 13.29 -2.63
N LEU A 222 11.90 12.31 -2.31
CA LEU A 222 12.34 11.02 -1.75
C LEU A 222 13.16 10.23 -2.77
N ALA A 223 12.74 10.14 -4.03
CA ALA A 223 13.52 9.46 -5.07
C ALA A 223 14.91 10.06 -5.24
N ILE A 224 15.03 11.41 -5.22
CA ILE A 224 16.32 12.12 -5.26
C ILE A 224 17.16 11.79 -4.01
N LYS A 225 16.55 11.83 -2.82
CA LYS A 225 17.24 11.51 -1.55
C LYS A 225 17.83 10.09 -1.58
N LEU A 226 17.11 9.15 -2.19
CA LEU A 226 17.52 7.74 -2.31
C LEU A 226 18.50 7.51 -3.47
N LYS A 227 18.75 8.51 -4.33
CA LYS A 227 19.56 8.40 -5.55
C LYS A 227 19.06 7.33 -6.53
N GLY A 228 17.78 7.07 -6.49
CA GLY A 228 17.06 6.09 -7.31
C GLY A 228 15.98 5.38 -6.53
N ALA A 229 14.75 5.37 -7.04
CA ALA A 229 13.64 4.64 -6.44
C ALA A 229 12.62 4.19 -7.49
N ILE A 230 11.99 3.06 -7.23
CA ILE A 230 10.74 2.64 -7.87
C ILE A 230 9.61 3.21 -7.01
N LEU A 231 8.73 4.00 -7.60
CA LEU A 231 7.55 4.52 -6.91
C LEU A 231 6.35 3.62 -7.22
N MET A 232 5.75 3.04 -6.18
CA MET A 232 4.57 2.19 -6.27
C MET A 232 3.42 2.85 -5.50
N GLY A 233 2.31 3.14 -6.17
CA GLY A 233 1.11 3.70 -5.58
C GLY A 233 -0.08 2.74 -5.68
N HIS A 234 -0.98 2.78 -4.70
CA HIS A 234 -2.19 1.96 -4.67
C HIS A 234 -3.44 2.83 -4.54
N SER A 235 -4.49 2.51 -5.31
CA SER A 235 -5.81 3.13 -5.18
C SER A 235 -5.76 4.66 -5.37
N GLU A 236 -6.10 5.45 -4.36
CA GLU A 236 -6.01 6.92 -4.39
C GLU A 236 -4.61 7.40 -4.77
N SER A 237 -3.58 6.78 -4.22
CA SER A 237 -2.19 7.13 -4.56
C SER A 237 -1.67 6.41 -5.80
N GLY A 238 -2.49 5.60 -6.48
CA GLY A 238 -2.05 4.81 -7.62
C GLY A 238 -1.44 5.64 -8.75
N PHE A 239 -1.93 6.86 -8.96
CA PHE A 239 -1.39 7.80 -9.95
C PHE A 239 -0.38 8.82 -9.37
N PHE A 240 -0.04 8.73 -8.08
CA PHE A 240 0.94 9.64 -7.46
C PHE A 240 2.35 9.46 -8.00
N PRO A 241 2.81 8.24 -8.36
CA PRO A 241 4.07 8.07 -9.05
C PRO A 241 4.21 8.92 -10.31
N GLU A 242 3.18 8.94 -11.16
CA GLU A 242 3.16 9.73 -12.39
C GLU A 242 3.18 11.25 -12.09
N GLN A 243 2.41 11.69 -11.10
CA GLN A 243 2.40 13.11 -10.70
C GLN A 243 3.77 13.53 -10.12
N ALA A 244 4.41 12.68 -9.33
CA ALA A 244 5.76 12.93 -8.83
C ALA A 244 6.77 13.04 -9.99
N ALA A 245 6.68 12.16 -10.99
CA ALA A 245 7.54 12.17 -12.17
C ALA A 245 7.30 13.39 -13.06
N LEU A 246 6.06 13.89 -13.17
CA LEU A 246 5.73 15.11 -13.89
C LEU A 246 6.25 16.37 -13.18
N ILE A 247 6.37 16.36 -11.85
CA ILE A 247 6.97 17.45 -11.08
C ILE A 247 8.50 17.44 -11.26
N ASN A 248 9.15 16.32 -10.99
CA ASN A 248 10.58 16.14 -11.21
C ASN A 248 10.91 14.65 -11.35
N PRO A 249 11.27 14.16 -12.56
CA PRO A 249 11.55 12.76 -12.83
C PRO A 249 12.93 12.27 -12.33
N THR A 250 13.76 13.17 -11.79
CA THR A 250 15.13 12.84 -11.36
C THR A 250 15.10 11.68 -10.36
N ASP A 251 15.89 10.65 -10.65
CA ASP A 251 16.02 9.45 -9.82
C ASP A 251 14.75 8.60 -9.65
N ILE A 252 13.69 8.83 -10.40
CA ILE A 252 12.58 7.91 -10.50
C ILE A 252 12.94 6.85 -11.56
N LYS A 253 13.10 5.61 -11.12
CA LYS A 253 13.59 4.49 -11.97
C LYS A 253 12.46 3.69 -12.62
N ALA A 254 11.30 3.65 -11.99
CA ALA A 254 10.06 3.10 -12.54
C ALA A 254 8.83 3.62 -11.79
N LEU A 255 7.67 3.52 -12.45
CA LEU A 255 6.35 3.83 -11.92
C LEU A 255 5.53 2.54 -11.85
N ILE A 256 4.94 2.25 -10.70
CA ILE A 256 4.02 1.12 -10.52
C ILE A 256 2.70 1.65 -9.98
N THR A 257 1.67 1.46 -10.77
CA THR A 257 0.32 1.98 -10.57
C THR A 257 -0.62 0.82 -10.31
N ILE A 258 -1.17 0.73 -9.09
CA ILE A 258 -2.01 -0.38 -8.67
C ILE A 258 -3.44 0.07 -8.44
N GLU A 259 -4.41 -0.56 -9.15
CA GLU A 259 -5.84 -0.47 -8.83
C GLU A 259 -6.38 0.97 -8.74
N THR A 260 -6.14 1.81 -9.73
CA THR A 260 -6.51 3.24 -9.71
C THR A 260 -7.17 3.72 -11.01
N VAL A 261 -7.45 5.00 -11.07
CA VAL A 261 -7.77 5.70 -12.31
C VAL A 261 -6.51 6.35 -12.86
N CYS A 262 -6.25 6.18 -14.16
CA CYS A 262 -5.17 6.90 -14.81
C CYS A 262 -5.74 8.21 -15.37
N PRO A 263 -5.19 9.38 -14.98
CA PRO A 263 -5.70 10.67 -15.41
C PRO A 263 -5.45 10.88 -16.91
N ALA A 264 -6.31 11.70 -17.53
CA ALA A 264 -6.05 12.18 -18.88
C ALA A 264 -4.84 13.13 -18.86
N LEU A 265 -3.84 12.84 -19.69
CA LEU A 265 -2.61 13.61 -19.82
C LEU A 265 -2.48 14.19 -21.23
N ASN A 266 -1.82 15.34 -21.35
CA ASN A 266 -1.50 15.92 -22.65
C ASN A 266 -0.27 15.23 -23.27
N SER A 267 0.01 15.51 -24.55
CA SER A 267 1.09 14.86 -25.29
C SER A 267 2.48 15.11 -24.70
N GLU A 268 2.73 16.28 -24.11
CA GLU A 268 4.00 16.61 -23.45
C GLU A 268 4.18 15.80 -22.18
N GLN A 269 3.15 15.68 -21.36
CA GLN A 269 3.16 14.86 -20.14
C GLN A 269 3.40 13.38 -20.47
N ILE A 270 2.71 12.86 -21.48
CA ILE A 270 2.92 11.48 -21.97
C ILE A 270 4.36 11.29 -22.46
N ALA A 271 4.92 12.22 -23.26
CA ALA A 271 6.30 12.14 -23.73
C ALA A 271 7.33 12.18 -22.60
N ASN A 272 7.04 12.87 -21.50
CA ASN A 272 7.88 12.88 -20.31
C ASN A 272 7.81 11.54 -19.56
N LEU A 273 6.62 10.99 -19.36
CA LEU A 273 6.44 9.69 -18.70
C LEU A 273 6.96 8.52 -19.54
N ALA A 274 6.92 8.62 -20.88
CA ALA A 274 7.46 7.60 -21.79
C ALA A 274 8.96 7.29 -21.59
N LYS A 275 9.68 8.15 -20.87
CA LYS A 275 11.10 7.95 -20.53
C LYS A 275 11.31 7.01 -19.36
N ILE A 276 10.25 6.66 -18.62
CA ILE A 276 10.30 5.90 -17.37
C ILE A 276 9.48 4.61 -17.55
N PRO A 277 10.04 3.42 -17.29
CA PRO A 277 9.28 2.18 -17.31
C PRO A 277 8.07 2.25 -16.39
N THR A 278 6.91 1.83 -16.88
CA THR A 278 5.64 1.95 -16.15
C THR A 278 4.88 0.61 -16.13
N LEU A 279 4.47 0.17 -14.94
CA LEU A 279 3.61 -1.00 -14.74
C LEU A 279 2.27 -0.54 -14.18
N VAL A 280 1.19 -0.98 -14.81
CA VAL A 280 -0.18 -0.83 -14.29
C VAL A 280 -0.71 -2.21 -13.93
N VAL A 281 -1.22 -2.39 -12.70
CA VAL A 281 -1.70 -3.68 -12.18
C VAL A 281 -3.15 -3.58 -11.78
N PHE A 282 -3.96 -4.54 -12.22
CA PHE A 282 -5.37 -4.69 -11.82
C PHE A 282 -5.68 -6.13 -11.43
N GLY A 283 -6.50 -6.30 -10.37
CA GLY A 283 -7.08 -7.56 -9.93
C GLY A 283 -8.25 -8.02 -10.78
N ASP A 284 -9.20 -8.70 -10.14
CA ASP A 284 -10.36 -9.33 -10.76
C ASP A 284 -11.67 -8.62 -10.40
N HIS A 285 -12.82 -9.19 -10.81
CA HIS A 285 -14.17 -8.72 -10.48
C HIS A 285 -14.47 -7.26 -10.84
N LEU A 286 -13.92 -6.76 -11.95
CA LEU A 286 -14.03 -5.36 -12.36
C LEU A 286 -15.48 -4.93 -12.73
N GLU A 287 -16.38 -5.87 -13.00
CA GLU A 287 -17.78 -5.64 -13.39
C GLU A 287 -18.79 -6.31 -12.43
N ASP A 288 -18.31 -7.05 -11.41
CA ASP A 288 -19.13 -7.99 -10.63
C ASP A 288 -19.76 -7.39 -9.37
N VAL A 289 -19.54 -6.10 -9.09
CA VAL A 289 -20.17 -5.38 -7.97
C VAL A 289 -21.42 -4.66 -8.46
N PRO A 290 -22.65 -5.14 -8.15
CA PRO A 290 -23.89 -4.62 -8.74
C PRO A 290 -24.17 -3.14 -8.46
N SER A 291 -23.70 -2.60 -7.33
CA SER A 291 -23.83 -1.17 -6.97
C SER A 291 -22.83 -0.27 -7.70
N MET A 292 -21.81 -0.82 -8.34
CA MET A 292 -20.74 -0.11 -9.05
C MET A 292 -20.38 -0.82 -10.37
N PRO A 293 -21.35 -1.09 -11.26
CA PRO A 293 -21.20 -2.05 -12.36
C PRO A 293 -20.17 -1.63 -13.42
N THR A 294 -19.86 -0.34 -13.53
CA THR A 294 -18.95 0.19 -14.56
C THR A 294 -17.69 0.83 -14.00
N MET A 295 -17.69 1.22 -12.72
CA MET A 295 -16.65 2.07 -12.14
C MET A 295 -15.23 1.48 -12.28
N TRP A 296 -15.05 0.20 -11.93
CA TRP A 296 -13.74 -0.44 -12.01
C TRP A 296 -13.33 -0.76 -13.45
N LYS A 297 -14.29 -1.14 -14.29
CA LYS A 297 -14.09 -1.31 -15.74
C LYS A 297 -13.61 0.01 -16.38
N GLU A 298 -14.29 1.11 -16.12
CA GLU A 298 -13.91 2.43 -16.66
C GLU A 298 -12.51 2.85 -16.22
N ARG A 299 -12.14 2.59 -14.96
CA ARG A 299 -10.78 2.81 -14.45
C ARG A 299 -9.75 1.95 -15.17
N PHE A 300 -10.02 0.66 -15.32
CA PHE A 300 -9.18 -0.25 -16.07
C PHE A 300 -8.99 0.20 -17.52
N GLU A 301 -10.06 0.58 -18.19
CA GLU A 301 -10.02 1.07 -19.59
C GLU A 301 -9.25 2.41 -19.70
N SER A 302 -9.41 3.32 -18.73
CA SER A 302 -8.67 4.59 -18.71
C SER A 302 -7.15 4.33 -18.60
N CYS A 303 -6.77 3.39 -17.73
CA CYS A 303 -5.37 2.99 -17.60
C CYS A 303 -4.85 2.22 -18.82
N GLY A 304 -5.70 1.43 -19.49
CA GLY A 304 -5.37 0.81 -20.77
C GLY A 304 -5.05 1.84 -21.87
N LYS A 305 -5.82 2.94 -21.93
CA LYS A 305 -5.54 4.06 -22.84
C LYS A 305 -4.24 4.77 -22.51
N PHE A 306 -3.98 5.02 -21.22
CA PHE A 306 -2.73 5.59 -20.76
C PHE A 306 -1.51 4.74 -21.19
N VAL A 307 -1.53 3.43 -20.94
CA VAL A 307 -0.48 2.49 -21.38
C VAL A 307 -0.27 2.55 -22.89
N GLN A 308 -1.36 2.57 -23.68
CA GLN A 308 -1.26 2.69 -25.14
C GLN A 308 -0.62 4.00 -25.56
N GLN A 309 -0.96 5.13 -24.92
CA GLN A 309 -0.39 6.44 -25.22
C GLN A 309 1.10 6.52 -24.90
N VAL A 310 1.51 5.98 -23.74
CA VAL A 310 2.93 5.92 -23.35
C VAL A 310 3.73 5.10 -24.35
N ASN A 311 3.22 3.93 -24.75
CA ASN A 311 3.89 3.06 -25.73
C ASN A 311 3.93 3.69 -27.14
N ALA A 312 2.85 4.37 -27.56
CA ALA A 312 2.83 5.11 -28.83
C ALA A 312 3.84 6.27 -28.87
N ALA A 313 4.19 6.83 -27.70
CA ALA A 313 5.23 7.83 -27.55
C ALA A 313 6.66 7.24 -27.44
N GLY A 314 6.83 5.92 -27.68
CA GLY A 314 8.11 5.21 -27.63
C GLY A 314 8.52 4.78 -26.21
N GLY A 315 7.62 4.81 -25.26
CA GLY A 315 7.86 4.36 -23.89
C GLY A 315 7.74 2.86 -23.69
N ASP A 316 7.89 2.45 -22.44
CA ASP A 316 7.80 1.06 -21.99
C ASP A 316 6.76 0.96 -20.86
N ALA A 317 5.51 0.75 -21.25
CA ALA A 317 4.41 0.60 -20.31
C ALA A 317 3.71 -0.76 -20.47
N THR A 318 3.46 -1.42 -19.35
CA THR A 318 2.82 -2.74 -19.28
C THR A 318 1.49 -2.64 -18.54
N MET A 319 0.44 -3.25 -19.09
CA MET A 319 -0.86 -3.47 -18.43
C MET A 319 -0.93 -4.92 -17.94
N MET A 320 -0.84 -5.11 -16.62
CA MET A 320 -0.94 -6.40 -15.95
C MET A 320 -2.34 -6.57 -15.36
N HIS A 321 -3.21 -7.29 -16.05
CA HIS A 321 -4.49 -7.73 -15.53
C HIS A 321 -4.31 -9.16 -14.98
N LEU A 322 -4.41 -9.33 -13.67
CA LEU A 322 -4.01 -10.55 -12.98
C LEU A 322 -4.65 -11.85 -13.51
N PRO A 323 -5.93 -11.88 -13.93
CA PRO A 323 -6.51 -13.08 -14.56
C PRO A 323 -5.75 -13.57 -15.80
N LYS A 324 -5.13 -12.67 -16.58
CA LYS A 324 -4.28 -13.03 -17.74
C LYS A 324 -2.96 -13.69 -17.33
N TYR A 325 -2.61 -13.60 -16.06
CA TYR A 325 -1.41 -14.22 -15.46
C TYR A 325 -1.76 -15.42 -14.58
N GLY A 326 -3.01 -15.92 -14.67
CA GLY A 326 -3.47 -17.08 -13.91
C GLY A 326 -3.77 -16.78 -12.43
N GLN A 327 -3.91 -15.51 -12.05
CA GLN A 327 -4.31 -15.09 -10.72
C GLN A 327 -5.76 -14.61 -10.78
N PHE A 328 -6.66 -15.32 -10.11
CA PHE A 328 -8.10 -15.08 -10.13
C PHE A 328 -8.60 -14.72 -8.73
N GLY A 329 -9.77 -14.05 -8.67
CA GLY A 329 -10.43 -13.67 -7.43
C GLY A 329 -9.70 -12.58 -6.63
N ASN A 330 -8.74 -11.88 -7.24
CA ASN A 330 -8.00 -10.83 -6.55
C ASN A 330 -8.86 -9.59 -6.33
N SER A 331 -8.88 -9.16 -5.08
CA SER A 331 -9.58 -7.97 -4.61
C SER A 331 -8.88 -6.66 -5.04
N HIS A 332 -9.40 -5.55 -4.56
CA HIS A 332 -8.69 -4.26 -4.63
C HIS A 332 -7.43 -4.21 -3.76
N MET A 333 -7.35 -5.06 -2.73
CA MET A 333 -6.26 -5.09 -1.76
C MET A 333 -5.23 -6.18 -2.09
N LEU A 334 -4.66 -6.14 -3.32
CA LEU A 334 -3.74 -7.15 -3.85
C LEU A 334 -2.63 -7.54 -2.87
N MET A 335 -2.15 -6.57 -2.07
CA MET A 335 -1.09 -6.77 -1.08
C MET A 335 -1.55 -7.51 0.17
N GLN A 336 -2.86 -7.70 0.34
CA GLN A 336 -3.46 -8.40 1.48
C GLN A 336 -4.19 -9.69 1.09
N ASP A 337 -4.37 -9.95 -0.20
CA ASP A 337 -4.97 -11.16 -0.73
C ASP A 337 -4.19 -12.42 -0.33
N LYS A 338 -4.85 -13.57 -0.27
CA LYS A 338 -4.25 -14.87 0.10
C LYS A 338 -3.10 -15.28 -0.84
N ASN A 339 -3.18 -14.86 -2.10
CA ASN A 339 -2.13 -15.05 -3.12
C ASN A 339 -1.22 -13.82 -3.29
N SER A 340 -1.17 -12.88 -2.32
CA SER A 340 -0.41 -11.62 -2.41
C SER A 340 1.07 -11.82 -2.76
N ASN A 341 1.70 -12.91 -2.29
CA ASN A 341 3.10 -13.22 -2.61
C ASN A 341 3.29 -13.58 -4.09
N GLN A 342 2.34 -14.32 -4.69
CA GLN A 342 2.37 -14.65 -6.12
C GLN A 342 2.21 -13.39 -6.98
N VAL A 343 1.33 -12.46 -6.55
CA VAL A 343 1.20 -11.14 -7.20
C VAL A 343 2.50 -10.34 -7.06
N ALA A 344 3.10 -10.34 -5.87
CA ALA A 344 4.40 -9.69 -5.64
C ALA A 344 5.52 -10.28 -6.54
N ASP A 345 5.55 -11.61 -6.74
CA ASP A 345 6.52 -12.24 -7.64
C ASP A 345 6.35 -11.80 -9.10
N LEU A 346 5.11 -11.59 -9.57
CA LEU A 346 4.86 -11.03 -10.91
C LEU A 346 5.39 -9.59 -11.03
N ILE A 347 5.17 -8.76 -10.02
CA ILE A 347 5.67 -7.38 -9.98
C ILE A 347 7.20 -7.37 -9.92
N LEU A 348 7.81 -8.19 -9.07
CA LEU A 348 9.26 -8.30 -8.94
C LEU A 348 9.92 -8.78 -10.24
N LYS A 349 9.31 -9.76 -10.91
CA LYS A 349 9.77 -10.22 -12.23
C LYS A 349 9.75 -9.07 -13.24
N TRP A 350 8.67 -8.29 -13.28
CA TRP A 350 8.60 -7.12 -14.15
C TRP A 350 9.70 -6.10 -13.83
N ILE A 351 9.94 -5.83 -12.53
CA ILE A 351 11.02 -4.93 -12.10
C ILE A 351 12.38 -5.44 -12.61
N ASP A 352 12.66 -6.73 -12.47
CA ASP A 352 13.93 -7.32 -12.93
C ASP A 352 14.11 -7.16 -14.43
N GLU A 353 13.05 -7.40 -15.22
CA GLU A 353 13.08 -7.34 -16.68
C GLU A 353 13.18 -5.90 -17.21
N HIS A 354 12.45 -4.95 -16.65
CA HIS A 354 12.28 -3.59 -17.19
C HIS A 354 13.16 -2.53 -16.51
N VAL A 355 13.65 -2.78 -15.31
CA VAL A 355 14.44 -1.81 -14.53
C VAL A 355 15.90 -2.28 -14.36
N GLU A 356 16.09 -3.43 -13.71
CA GLU A 356 17.42 -3.90 -13.30
C GLU A 356 18.30 -4.28 -14.52
N ASN A 357 17.74 -5.01 -15.48
CA ASN A 357 18.49 -5.43 -16.67
C ASN A 357 18.89 -4.24 -17.55
N ARG A 358 18.08 -3.18 -17.61
CA ARG A 358 18.42 -1.95 -18.34
C ARG A 358 19.60 -1.22 -17.71
N GLN A 359 19.66 -1.14 -16.37
CA GLN A 359 20.78 -0.50 -15.68
C GLN A 359 22.09 -1.25 -15.93
N LYS A 360 22.08 -2.59 -15.88
CA LYS A 360 23.27 -3.42 -16.18
C LYS A 360 23.78 -3.19 -17.60
N HIS A 361 22.89 -3.09 -18.60
CA HIS A 361 23.28 -2.84 -19.99
C HIS A 361 23.79 -1.41 -20.23
N SER A 362 23.27 -0.42 -19.49
CA SER A 362 23.76 0.97 -19.55
C SER A 362 25.16 1.11 -18.94
N SER A 363 25.38 0.48 -17.79
CA SER A 363 26.68 0.50 -17.10
C SER A 363 27.79 -0.27 -17.85
N ALA A 364 27.43 -1.27 -18.66
CA ALA A 364 28.38 -2.04 -19.47
C ALA A 364 28.81 -1.33 -20.76
N ARG A 365 28.18 -0.19 -21.11
CA ARG A 365 28.50 0.61 -22.31
C ARG A 365 29.33 1.88 -22.00
N LEU A 366 29.58 2.16 -20.73
CA LEU A 366 30.45 3.23 -20.23
C LEU A 366 31.80 2.64 -19.79
#